data_160dcf2cc0863a321b127fcc8b27d9b8
#
_entry.id   160dcf2cc0863a321b127fcc8b27d9b8
#
_cell.length_a   1.000
_cell.length_b   1.000
_cell.length_c   1.000
_cell.angle_alpha   90.00
_cell.angle_beta   90.00
_cell.angle_gamma   90.00
#
_symmetry.space_group_name_H-M   'P 1'
#
loop_
_entity.id
_entity.type
_entity.pdbx_description
1 polymer ?
#
loop_
_entity_poly.entity_id
_entity_poly.type
_entity_poly.pdbx_seq_one_letter_code
_entity_poly.pdbx_strand_id
1 'polypeptide(L)'
;MRAIRVKEEWARAGVYYVRTEAMVLGFDLSLEGEFTEDTPESEYILVIDDTGKPLSTNRLHILPERGIAKIERVATVSTARGMGAGRVGIEAAEDWIREKQIHKIVITSREEAVGFYEKLGYRINPEMSPRTLEKKVPGEEEPVGDPRFICVYMEKDI
;
A
#
# COMPACT_ATOMS: atom_id res chain seq x y z
N MET A 1 -6.98 5.89 17.69
CA MET A 1 -6.90 4.98 16.55
C MET A 1 -5.81 3.93 16.78
N ARG A 2 -5.95 2.78 16.18
CA ARG A 2 -4.95 1.69 16.26
C ARG A 2 -4.88 0.90 14.95
N ALA A 3 -3.71 0.36 14.67
CA ALA A 3 -3.50 -0.54 13.54
C ALA A 3 -3.62 -2.00 13.98
N ILE A 4 -4.17 -2.82 13.13
CA ILE A 4 -4.30 -4.27 13.32
C ILE A 4 -3.79 -5.02 12.09
N ARG A 5 -3.18 -6.18 12.32
CA ARG A 5 -2.86 -7.15 11.27
C ARG A 5 -4.12 -7.94 10.97
N VAL A 6 -4.54 -7.89 9.70
CA VAL A 6 -5.82 -8.47 9.31
C VAL A 6 -5.75 -9.99 9.27
N LYS A 7 -6.63 -10.65 10.04
CA LYS A 7 -6.78 -12.11 10.07
C LYS A 7 -8.25 -12.52 9.91
N GLU A 8 -9.17 -11.73 10.44
CA GLU A 8 -10.59 -12.06 10.51
C GLU A 8 -11.38 -11.43 9.37
N GLU A 9 -12.50 -12.02 9.02
CA GLU A 9 -13.34 -11.56 7.91
C GLU A 9 -13.83 -10.13 8.09
N TRP A 10 -14.21 -9.73 9.30
CA TRP A 10 -14.66 -8.36 9.54
C TRP A 10 -13.56 -7.33 9.28
N ALA A 11 -12.32 -7.66 9.62
CA ALA A 11 -11.17 -6.78 9.36
C ALA A 11 -10.85 -6.72 7.86
N ARG A 12 -10.94 -7.84 7.15
CA ARG A 12 -10.80 -7.90 5.70
C ARG A 12 -11.89 -7.08 5.01
N ALA A 13 -13.12 -7.13 5.49
CA ALA A 13 -14.21 -6.28 5.01
C ALA A 13 -13.88 -4.79 5.18
N GLY A 14 -13.25 -4.42 6.31
CA GLY A 14 -12.77 -3.05 6.55
C GLY A 14 -11.73 -2.59 5.54
N VAL A 15 -10.79 -3.45 5.17
CA VAL A 15 -9.81 -3.19 4.10
C VAL A 15 -10.50 -2.90 2.78
N TYR A 16 -11.44 -3.74 2.39
CA TYR A 16 -12.17 -3.58 1.12
C TYR A 16 -13.03 -2.33 1.11
N TYR A 17 -13.66 -2.01 2.23
CA TYR A 17 -14.41 -0.76 2.36
C TYR A 17 -13.53 0.47 2.12
N VAL A 18 -12.38 0.55 2.81
CA VAL A 18 -11.45 1.69 2.67
C VAL A 18 -11.01 1.86 1.22
N ARG A 19 -10.60 0.79 0.57
CA ARG A 19 -10.13 0.84 -0.82
C ARG A 19 -11.25 1.14 -1.79
N THR A 20 -12.44 0.63 -1.55
CA THR A 20 -13.62 0.95 -2.37
C THR A 20 -13.96 2.44 -2.27
N GLU A 21 -14.05 2.98 -1.07
CA GLU A 21 -14.37 4.39 -0.85
C GLU A 21 -13.28 5.31 -1.42
N ALA A 22 -12.02 5.05 -1.08
CA ALA A 22 -10.92 5.94 -1.42
C ALA A 22 -10.49 5.85 -2.89
N MET A 23 -10.58 4.67 -3.50
CA MET A 23 -10.03 4.42 -4.83
C MET A 23 -11.12 4.22 -5.88
N VAL A 24 -12.05 3.30 -5.67
CA VAL A 24 -13.09 3.00 -6.65
C VAL A 24 -14.04 4.18 -6.82
N LEU A 25 -14.59 4.68 -5.73
CA LEU A 25 -15.49 5.82 -5.74
C LEU A 25 -14.74 7.15 -5.86
N GLY A 26 -13.58 7.26 -5.22
CA GLY A 26 -12.79 8.49 -5.20
C GLY A 26 -12.11 8.84 -6.53
N PHE A 27 -11.73 7.85 -7.33
CA PHE A 27 -11.06 8.03 -8.62
C PHE A 27 -11.81 7.46 -9.81
N ASP A 28 -13.07 7.05 -9.62
CA ASP A 28 -13.89 6.45 -10.68
C ASP A 28 -13.18 5.25 -11.35
N LEU A 29 -12.72 4.33 -10.51
CA LEU A 29 -12.11 3.08 -10.95
C LEU A 29 -13.11 1.93 -10.90
N SER A 30 -12.84 0.84 -11.62
CA SER A 30 -13.65 -0.36 -11.48
C SER A 30 -13.32 -1.13 -10.21
N LEU A 31 -14.33 -1.75 -9.61
CA LEU A 31 -14.14 -2.61 -8.44
C LEU A 31 -13.24 -3.80 -8.78
N GLU A 32 -13.43 -4.43 -9.92
CA GLU A 32 -12.61 -5.53 -10.41
C GLU A 32 -11.14 -5.10 -10.55
N GLY A 33 -10.87 -3.97 -11.20
CA GLY A 33 -9.51 -3.46 -11.41
C GLY A 33 -8.78 -3.17 -10.10
N GLU A 34 -9.48 -2.65 -9.09
CA GLU A 34 -8.88 -2.39 -7.78
C GLU A 34 -8.45 -3.66 -7.06
N PHE A 35 -9.21 -4.74 -7.18
CA PHE A 35 -9.01 -5.98 -6.41
C PHE A 35 -8.47 -7.17 -7.19
N THR A 36 -8.14 -7.01 -8.48
CA THR A 36 -7.67 -8.11 -9.35
C THR A 36 -6.46 -8.86 -8.79
N GLU A 37 -5.53 -8.17 -8.12
CA GLU A 37 -4.31 -8.77 -7.60
C GLU A 37 -4.43 -9.31 -6.18
N ASP A 38 -5.55 -9.08 -5.51
CA ASP A 38 -5.75 -9.55 -4.14
C ASP A 38 -6.12 -11.05 -4.14
N THR A 39 -5.57 -11.76 -3.16
CA THR A 39 -5.80 -13.19 -2.96
C THR A 39 -6.18 -13.46 -1.51
N PRO A 40 -6.68 -14.67 -1.18
CA PRO A 40 -6.94 -15.04 0.22
C PRO A 40 -5.70 -14.97 1.12
N GLU A 41 -4.49 -15.07 0.55
CA GLU A 41 -3.22 -15.02 1.27
C GLU A 41 -2.63 -13.60 1.39
N SER A 42 -3.25 -12.61 0.77
CA SER A 42 -2.80 -11.21 0.87
C SER A 42 -2.78 -10.74 2.32
N GLU A 43 -1.70 -10.06 2.70
CA GLU A 43 -1.48 -9.55 4.05
C GLU A 43 -1.80 -8.05 4.10
N TYR A 44 -2.60 -7.65 5.08
CA TYR A 44 -3.02 -6.25 5.23
C TYR A 44 -2.82 -5.71 6.64
N ILE A 45 -2.57 -4.42 6.72
CA ILE A 45 -2.81 -3.60 7.91
C ILE A 45 -4.14 -2.88 7.73
N LEU A 46 -4.94 -2.84 8.77
CA LEU A 46 -6.13 -2.00 8.87
C LEU A 46 -6.00 -1.08 10.07
N VAL A 47 -6.22 0.21 9.86
CA VAL A 47 -6.30 1.20 10.94
C VAL A 47 -7.76 1.48 11.22
N ILE A 48 -8.15 1.37 12.49
CA ILE A 48 -9.51 1.62 12.97
C ILE A 48 -9.52 2.71 14.03
N ASP A 49 -10.66 3.40 14.17
CA ASP A 49 -10.87 4.34 15.26
C ASP A 49 -11.29 3.61 16.55
N ASP A 50 -11.53 4.38 17.62
CA ASP A 50 -11.88 3.84 18.94
C ASP A 50 -13.26 3.15 18.95
N THR A 51 -14.09 3.37 17.93
CA THR A 51 -15.39 2.71 17.74
C THR A 51 -15.34 1.52 16.79
N GLY A 52 -14.14 1.18 16.28
CA GLY A 52 -13.94 0.07 15.36
C GLY A 52 -14.21 0.40 13.88
N LYS A 53 -14.39 1.66 13.52
CA LYS A 53 -14.61 2.06 12.12
C LYS A 53 -13.30 2.11 11.35
N PRO A 54 -13.28 1.62 10.10
CA PRO A 54 -12.07 1.59 9.29
C PRO A 54 -11.68 2.98 8.80
N LEU A 55 -10.41 3.33 8.93
CA LEU A 55 -9.86 4.63 8.55
C LEU A 55 -8.86 4.54 7.41
N SER A 56 -7.93 3.58 7.46
CA SER A 56 -6.83 3.44 6.50
C SER A 56 -6.40 2.01 6.39
N THR A 57 -5.78 1.67 5.27
CA THR A 57 -5.26 0.32 5.03
C THR A 57 -4.03 0.36 4.13
N ASN A 58 -3.25 -0.70 4.18
CA ASN A 58 -2.22 -1.01 3.19
C ASN A 58 -2.08 -2.52 3.05
N ARG A 59 -1.45 -2.94 1.95
CA ARG A 59 -1.14 -4.34 1.66
C ARG A 59 0.38 -4.54 1.68
N LEU A 60 0.82 -5.62 2.32
CA LEU A 60 2.21 -6.04 2.30
C LEU A 60 2.42 -7.07 1.18
N HIS A 61 3.44 -6.84 0.38
CA HIS A 61 3.88 -7.79 -0.64
C HIS A 61 5.35 -8.10 -0.42
N ILE A 62 5.63 -9.31 0.03
CA ILE A 62 6.99 -9.75 0.33
C ILE A 62 7.61 -10.36 -0.92
N LEU A 63 8.83 -9.93 -1.24
CA LEU A 63 9.64 -10.42 -2.35
C LEU A 63 10.92 -11.05 -1.77
N PRO A 64 10.85 -12.29 -1.25
CA PRO A 64 11.93 -12.88 -0.48
C PRO A 64 13.19 -13.09 -1.33
N GLU A 65 13.05 -13.40 -2.61
CA GLU A 65 14.17 -13.56 -3.54
C GLU A 65 14.98 -12.28 -3.76
N ARG A 66 14.40 -11.12 -3.45
CA ARG A 66 15.05 -9.80 -3.54
C ARG A 66 15.41 -9.23 -2.17
N GLY A 67 14.99 -9.88 -1.09
CA GLY A 67 15.18 -9.37 0.28
C GLY A 67 14.45 -8.07 0.56
N ILE A 68 13.33 -7.80 -0.12
CA ILE A 68 12.55 -6.57 0.02
C ILE A 68 11.09 -6.86 0.32
N ALA A 69 10.45 -5.89 0.96
CA ALA A 69 9.00 -5.84 1.12
C ALA A 69 8.45 -4.62 0.37
N LYS A 70 7.33 -4.78 -0.28
CA LYS A 70 6.59 -3.66 -0.87
C LYS A 70 5.38 -3.38 -0.01
N ILE A 71 5.22 -2.11 0.40
CA ILE A 71 3.96 -1.62 0.95
C ILE A 71 3.19 -1.00 -0.20
N GLU A 72 2.00 -1.48 -0.43
CA GLU A 72 1.18 -1.10 -1.58
C GLU A 72 -0.28 -0.93 -1.22
N ARG A 73 -1.09 -0.43 -2.15
CA ARG A 73 -2.52 -0.20 -1.94
C ARG A 73 -2.81 0.61 -0.68
N VAL A 74 -1.99 1.61 -0.43
CA VAL A 74 -2.18 2.53 0.69
C VAL A 74 -3.36 3.44 0.41
N ALA A 75 -4.36 3.38 1.27
CA ALA A 75 -5.59 4.16 1.11
C ALA A 75 -6.12 4.63 2.46
N THR A 76 -6.74 5.80 2.48
CA THR A 76 -7.37 6.39 3.65
C THR A 76 -8.73 6.92 3.23
N VAL A 77 -9.78 6.62 4.02
CA VAL A 77 -11.11 7.16 3.74
C VAL A 77 -11.09 8.70 3.75
N SER A 78 -11.91 9.31 2.92
CA SER A 78 -11.91 10.77 2.72
C SER A 78 -12.08 11.56 4.02
N THR A 79 -12.91 11.08 4.93
CA THR A 79 -13.20 11.73 6.22
C THR A 79 -12.07 11.61 7.25
N ALA A 80 -11.10 10.72 7.03
CA ALA A 80 -9.96 10.50 7.93
C ALA A 80 -8.64 11.05 7.41
N ARG A 81 -8.63 11.72 6.26
CA ARG A 81 -7.42 12.35 5.71
C ARG A 81 -6.94 13.47 6.63
N GLY A 82 -5.61 13.59 6.76
CA GLY A 82 -5.00 14.59 7.63
C GLY A 82 -5.04 14.26 9.13
N MET A 83 -5.60 13.12 9.52
CA MET A 83 -5.70 12.69 10.93
C MET A 83 -4.56 11.76 11.37
N GLY A 84 -3.62 11.44 10.48
CA GLY A 84 -2.49 10.57 10.79
C GLY A 84 -2.77 9.07 10.62
N ALA A 85 -3.93 8.67 10.13
CA ALA A 85 -4.28 7.26 9.97
C ALA A 85 -3.35 6.52 8.99
N GLY A 86 -3.00 7.15 7.88
CA GLY A 86 -2.04 6.60 6.92
C GLY A 86 -0.66 6.35 7.54
N ARG A 87 -0.16 7.30 8.33
CA ARG A 87 1.09 7.16 9.07
C ARG A 87 1.07 5.98 10.04
N VAL A 88 0.02 5.88 10.85
CA VAL A 88 -0.16 4.76 11.78
C VAL A 88 -0.13 3.42 11.04
N GLY A 89 -0.77 3.35 9.88
CA GLY A 89 -0.77 2.15 9.04
C GLY A 89 0.60 1.79 8.47
N ILE A 90 1.37 2.77 8.01
CA ILE A 90 2.73 2.54 7.49
C ILE A 90 3.68 2.10 8.61
N GLU A 91 3.67 2.76 9.75
CA GLU A 91 4.52 2.39 10.89
C GLU A 91 4.23 0.96 11.37
N ALA A 92 2.95 0.56 11.42
CA ALA A 92 2.58 -0.81 11.77
C ALA A 92 3.04 -1.84 10.72
N ALA A 93 2.99 -1.49 9.44
CA ALA A 93 3.51 -2.32 8.36
C ALA A 93 5.05 -2.49 8.49
N GLU A 94 5.77 -1.40 8.76
CA GLU A 94 7.21 -1.44 8.98
C GLU A 94 7.60 -2.36 10.14
N ASP A 95 6.88 -2.28 11.26
CA ASP A 95 7.12 -3.16 12.41
C ASP A 95 6.88 -4.64 12.04
N TRP A 96 5.83 -4.92 11.30
CA TRP A 96 5.57 -6.30 10.83
C TRP A 96 6.65 -6.79 9.86
N ILE A 97 7.13 -5.93 8.98
CA ILE A 97 8.21 -6.24 8.03
C ILE A 97 9.53 -6.51 8.78
N ARG A 98 9.85 -5.73 9.83
CA ARG A 98 11.03 -5.98 10.68
C ARG A 98 10.99 -7.36 11.33
N GLU A 99 9.83 -7.78 11.83
CA GLU A 99 9.65 -9.11 12.40
C GLU A 99 9.90 -10.24 11.38
N LYS A 100 9.68 -9.97 10.09
CA LYS A 100 10.00 -10.89 8.99
C LYS A 100 11.50 -10.87 8.61
N GLN A 101 12.31 -10.10 9.32
CA GLN A 101 13.76 -9.92 9.07
C GLN A 101 14.08 -9.37 7.68
N ILE A 102 13.22 -8.50 7.17
CA ILE A 102 13.43 -7.77 5.93
C ILE A 102 13.83 -6.33 6.29
N HIS A 103 14.87 -5.82 5.63
CA HIS A 103 15.50 -4.55 5.99
C HIS A 103 15.36 -3.47 4.92
N LYS A 104 14.69 -3.75 3.82
CA LYS A 104 14.39 -2.78 2.77
C LYS A 104 12.92 -2.80 2.43
N ILE A 105 12.31 -1.63 2.45
CA ILE A 105 10.93 -1.41 2.03
C ILE A 105 10.91 -0.55 0.78
N VAL A 106 10.03 -0.92 -0.16
CA VAL A 106 9.77 -0.18 -1.38
C VAL A 106 8.32 0.26 -1.43
N ILE A 107 8.10 1.47 -1.90
CA ILE A 107 6.78 2.02 -2.17
C ILE A 107 6.79 2.64 -3.57
N THR A 108 5.80 2.32 -4.39
CA THR A 108 5.56 3.04 -5.62
C THR A 108 4.51 4.11 -5.34
N SER A 109 4.99 5.32 -5.09
CA SER A 109 4.15 6.45 -4.67
C SER A 109 3.62 7.21 -5.88
N ARG A 110 2.36 7.65 -5.82
CA ARG A 110 1.90 8.72 -6.70
C ARG A 110 2.67 10.01 -6.40
N GLU A 111 2.88 10.84 -7.40
CA GLU A 111 3.64 12.10 -7.24
C GLU A 111 3.10 12.96 -6.08
N GLU A 112 1.78 13.04 -5.94
CA GLU A 112 1.13 13.86 -4.91
C GLU A 112 1.39 13.35 -3.49
N ALA A 113 1.75 12.08 -3.33
CA ALA A 113 1.99 11.46 -2.03
C ALA A 113 3.48 11.38 -1.64
N VAL A 114 4.39 11.79 -2.52
CA VAL A 114 5.85 11.75 -2.26
C VAL A 114 6.20 12.45 -0.96
N GLY A 115 5.69 13.66 -0.73
CA GLY A 115 5.96 14.41 0.50
C GLY A 115 5.51 13.71 1.77
N PHE A 116 4.39 12.96 1.71
CA PHE A 116 3.92 12.14 2.83
C PHE A 116 4.95 11.04 3.18
N TYR A 117 5.44 10.32 2.18
CA TYR A 117 6.41 9.25 2.41
C TYR A 117 7.81 9.78 2.79
N GLU A 118 8.23 10.92 2.25
CA GLU A 118 9.49 11.56 2.66
C GLU A 118 9.51 11.87 4.15
N LYS A 119 8.41 12.36 4.71
CA LYS A 119 8.27 12.60 6.16
C LYS A 119 8.36 11.33 7.00
N LEU A 120 8.13 10.16 6.40
CA LEU A 120 8.27 8.86 7.03
C LEU A 120 9.66 8.23 6.83
N GLY A 121 10.58 8.95 6.17
CA GLY A 121 11.95 8.52 5.94
C GLY A 121 12.18 7.76 4.63
N TYR A 122 11.21 7.72 3.74
CA TYR A 122 11.39 7.17 2.39
C TYR A 122 12.10 8.19 1.50
N ARG A 123 12.89 7.70 0.56
CA ARG A 123 13.57 8.53 -0.43
C ARG A 123 13.30 8.03 -1.84
N ILE A 124 13.24 8.94 -2.80
CA ILE A 124 13.16 8.61 -4.21
C ILE A 124 14.48 7.94 -4.65
N ASN A 125 14.36 6.83 -5.37
CA ASN A 125 15.49 6.27 -6.11
C ASN A 125 15.23 6.47 -7.61
N PRO A 126 15.87 7.48 -8.25
CA PRO A 126 15.60 7.83 -9.64
C PRO A 126 16.13 6.82 -10.65
N GLU A 127 17.03 5.92 -10.23
CA GLU A 127 17.56 4.86 -11.09
C GLU A 127 16.62 3.66 -11.21
N MET A 128 15.59 3.60 -10.34
CA MET A 128 14.63 2.51 -10.30
C MET A 128 13.29 2.96 -10.87
N SER A 129 12.69 2.11 -11.70
CA SER A 129 11.33 2.28 -12.17
C SER A 129 10.35 1.54 -11.25
N PRO A 130 9.15 2.08 -10.99
CA PRO A 130 8.09 1.34 -10.32
C PRO A 130 7.82 -0.04 -10.91
N ARG A 131 7.97 -0.16 -12.22
CA ARG A 131 7.78 -1.42 -12.97
C ARG A 131 8.91 -2.43 -12.80
N THR A 132 10.05 -2.05 -12.22
CA THR A 132 11.18 -2.97 -12.01
C THR A 132 10.82 -4.14 -11.08
N LEU A 133 9.79 -3.97 -10.25
CA LEU A 133 9.31 -4.99 -9.31
C LEU A 133 8.23 -5.90 -9.90
N GLU A 134 7.65 -5.53 -11.02
CA GLU A 134 6.63 -6.34 -11.68
C GLU A 134 7.30 -7.54 -12.35
N LYS A 135 6.69 -8.73 -12.17
CA LYS A 135 7.13 -9.91 -12.89
C LYS A 135 6.79 -9.72 -14.38
N LYS A 136 7.81 -9.65 -15.22
CA LYS A 136 7.60 -9.70 -16.67
C LYS A 136 7.40 -11.15 -17.07
N VAL A 137 6.28 -11.43 -17.72
CA VAL A 137 6.11 -12.67 -18.45
C VAL A 137 6.85 -12.50 -19.80
N PRO A 138 7.77 -13.42 -20.17
CA PRO A 138 8.46 -13.30 -21.44
C PRO A 138 7.47 -13.18 -22.60
N GLY A 139 7.61 -12.11 -23.41
CA GLY A 139 6.75 -11.85 -24.57
C GLY A 139 5.54 -10.96 -24.32
N GLU A 140 5.28 -10.51 -23.08
CA GLU A 140 4.28 -9.48 -22.80
C GLU A 140 4.89 -8.08 -22.92
N GLU A 141 4.14 -7.19 -23.56
CA GLU A 141 4.46 -5.76 -23.54
C GLU A 141 4.29 -5.23 -22.11
N GLU A 142 5.08 -4.23 -21.74
CA GLU A 142 4.90 -3.59 -20.44
C GLU A 142 3.47 -3.02 -20.33
N PRO A 143 2.72 -3.36 -19.26
CA PRO A 143 1.40 -2.81 -19.09
C PRO A 143 1.47 -1.29 -19.05
N VAL A 144 0.69 -0.64 -19.90
CA VAL A 144 0.55 0.82 -19.87
C VAL A 144 -0.23 1.16 -18.62
N GLY A 145 0.42 1.78 -17.64
CA GLY A 145 -0.25 2.27 -16.43
C GLY A 145 -1.30 3.32 -16.78
N ASP A 146 -2.29 3.49 -15.89
CA ASP A 146 -3.28 4.55 -16.01
C ASP A 146 -2.53 5.92 -15.99
N PRO A 147 -2.67 6.76 -17.03
CA PRO A 147 -1.97 8.04 -17.12
C PRO A 147 -2.35 9.04 -16.02
N ARG A 148 -3.44 8.80 -15.29
CA ARG A 148 -3.83 9.58 -14.10
C ARG A 148 -2.91 9.33 -12.91
N PHE A 149 -2.17 8.22 -12.89
CA PHE A 149 -1.32 7.78 -11.78
C PHE A 149 0.13 7.70 -12.21
N ILE A 150 0.81 8.84 -12.19
CA ILE A 150 2.27 8.88 -12.37
C ILE A 150 2.89 8.48 -11.04
N CYS A 151 3.62 7.38 -11.04
CA CYS A 151 4.22 6.81 -9.84
C CYS A 151 5.74 6.95 -9.83
N VAL A 152 6.28 7.12 -8.62
CA VAL A 152 7.70 7.25 -8.32
C VAL A 152 8.13 6.10 -7.43
N TYR A 153 9.30 5.53 -7.71
CA TYR A 153 9.90 4.50 -6.87
C TYR A 153 10.55 5.14 -5.65
N MET A 154 10.11 4.74 -4.47
CA MET A 154 10.67 5.20 -3.20
C MET A 154 11.11 4.00 -2.35
N GLU A 155 12.12 4.18 -1.53
CA GLU A 155 12.64 3.14 -0.67
C GLU A 155 13.07 3.65 0.70
N LYS A 156 13.12 2.73 1.66
CA LYS A 156 13.59 2.98 3.02
C LYS A 156 14.30 1.73 3.53
N ASP A 157 15.45 1.92 4.14
CA ASP A 157 16.13 0.88 4.90
C ASP A 157 15.67 0.94 6.36
N ILE A 158 15.37 -0.22 6.94
CA ILE A 158 14.84 -0.34 8.30
C ILE A 158 15.64 -1.31 9.18
#